data_f563244fcbc321b5569f2d5eb5dba322
#
_entry.id   f563244fcbc321b5569f2d5eb5dba322
#
_cell.length_a   1.000
_cell.length_b   1.000
_cell.length_c   1.000
_cell.angle_alpha   90.00
_cell.angle_beta   90.00
_cell.angle_gamma   90.00
#
_symmetry.space_group_name_H-M   'P 1'
#
loop_
_entity.id
_entity.type
_entity.pdbx_description
1 polymer ?
#
loop_
_entity_poly.entity_id
_entity_poly.type
_entity_poly.pdbx_seq_one_letter_code
_entity_poly.pdbx_strand_id
1 'polypeptide(L)'
;LKRVGRGNLENATHLLSSASQGLRSNLEAEELATLEIAGTMTSRGVYNLMENLKTGMREIEAGAYLLLNANPLVAHPNVNFTLAGIRQGLASPKENRLEFGSVWNVGLGYRGAMVARTGVYAASEKEVKAEYKAVWEKAYVPYFKCMAIWYENVAIGTTGKRVVETIQREVPQYKNLGIALNFGHLSHSEEWTDGLFTLEKKIPLQSGMAIQCDIISNPPGLPGVHIEDGLALADAELRGELKAKFPASWQRIEERQRMMREMLGINISADILPFSDIQGVFHPWAADLEHVMALE
;
A
#
# COMPACT_ATOMS: atom_id res chain seq x y z
N LEU A 1 35.48 0.44 -14.81
CA LEU A 1 35.53 -1.04 -14.76
C LEU A 1 36.69 -1.66 -15.54
N LYS A 2 37.48 -0.90 -16.31
CA LYS A 2 38.63 -1.44 -17.05
C LYS A 2 39.79 -1.92 -16.15
N ARG A 3 39.76 -1.63 -14.83
CA ARG A 3 40.87 -1.94 -13.93
C ARG A 3 40.54 -3.02 -12.87
N VAL A 4 39.32 -3.49 -12.82
CA VAL A 4 38.95 -4.60 -11.94
C VAL A 4 38.69 -5.81 -12.81
N GLY A 5 39.50 -6.86 -12.66
CA GLY A 5 39.27 -8.10 -13.39
C GLY A 5 37.91 -8.68 -13.06
N ARG A 6 37.10 -9.05 -14.06
CA ARG A 6 35.73 -9.60 -13.85
C ARG A 6 35.72 -10.81 -12.91
N GLY A 7 36.82 -11.56 -12.79
CA GLY A 7 36.94 -12.67 -11.87
C GLY A 7 36.97 -12.30 -10.37
N ASN A 8 37.09 -11.00 -10.04
CA ASN A 8 37.10 -10.50 -8.67
C ASN A 8 35.78 -9.77 -8.29
N LEU A 9 34.76 -9.83 -9.15
CA LEU A 9 33.45 -9.22 -8.92
C LEU A 9 32.41 -10.33 -8.85
N GLU A 10 31.71 -10.40 -7.72
CA GLU A 10 30.57 -11.28 -7.51
C GLU A 10 29.31 -10.44 -7.32
N ASN A 11 28.20 -10.85 -7.94
CA ASN A 11 26.90 -10.27 -7.70
C ASN A 11 26.30 -10.90 -6.43
N ALA A 12 26.36 -10.17 -5.33
CA ALA A 12 25.86 -10.61 -4.02
C ALA A 12 24.41 -10.16 -3.73
N THR A 13 23.70 -9.59 -4.69
CA THR A 13 22.33 -9.10 -4.51
C THR A 13 21.39 -10.17 -3.93
N HIS A 14 21.54 -11.43 -4.37
CA HIS A 14 20.74 -12.54 -3.89
C HIS A 14 20.92 -12.84 -2.39
N LEU A 15 22.08 -12.53 -1.81
CA LEU A 15 22.34 -12.71 -0.37
C LEU A 15 21.53 -11.71 0.48
N LEU A 16 21.18 -10.56 -0.08
CA LEU A 16 20.43 -9.52 0.62
C LEU A 16 18.94 -9.58 0.33
N SER A 17 18.55 -9.64 -0.94
CA SER A 17 17.19 -9.38 -1.41
C SER A 17 16.50 -10.56 -2.10
N SER A 18 17.06 -11.78 -2.05
CA SER A 18 16.30 -12.97 -2.48
C SER A 18 15.09 -13.17 -1.57
N ALA A 19 13.91 -13.24 -2.14
CA ALA A 19 12.67 -13.42 -1.39
C ALA A 19 12.60 -14.74 -0.60
N SER A 20 13.41 -15.73 -0.93
CA SER A 20 13.40 -17.04 -0.25
C SER A 20 14.54 -17.24 0.75
N GLN A 21 15.65 -16.54 0.58
CA GLN A 21 16.89 -16.82 1.34
C GLN A 21 17.71 -15.55 1.62
N GLY A 22 17.26 -14.38 1.19
CA GLY A 22 17.96 -13.14 1.44
C GLY A 22 17.88 -12.73 2.91
N LEU A 23 18.92 -12.08 3.41
CA LEU A 23 18.98 -11.59 4.79
C LEU A 23 17.86 -10.60 5.13
N ARG A 24 17.24 -10.00 4.10
CA ARG A 24 16.13 -9.03 4.22
C ARG A 24 14.77 -9.63 3.93
N SER A 25 14.66 -10.93 3.78
CA SER A 25 13.37 -11.57 3.47
C SER A 25 12.54 -11.88 4.71
N ASN A 26 13.18 -12.17 5.83
CA ASN A 26 12.50 -12.51 7.08
C ASN A 26 13.04 -11.61 8.19
N LEU A 27 12.15 -10.92 8.85
CA LEU A 27 12.42 -9.95 9.90
C LEU A 27 12.16 -10.55 11.28
N GLU A 28 12.92 -10.08 12.26
CA GLU A 28 12.75 -10.40 13.68
C GLU A 28 11.70 -9.46 14.32
N ALA A 29 11.29 -9.75 15.55
CA ALA A 29 10.26 -9.01 16.25
C ALA A 29 10.60 -7.50 16.40
N GLU A 30 11.86 -7.16 16.62
CA GLU A 30 12.37 -5.79 16.72
C GLU A 30 12.24 -5.01 15.41
N GLU A 31 12.53 -5.65 14.30
CA GLU A 31 12.40 -5.07 12.96
C GLU A 31 10.92 -4.89 12.60
N LEU A 32 10.08 -5.88 12.89
CA LEU A 32 8.64 -5.79 12.68
C LEU A 32 8.01 -4.68 13.52
N ALA A 33 8.40 -4.53 14.79
CA ALA A 33 7.94 -3.43 15.63
C ALA A 33 8.39 -2.06 15.07
N THR A 34 9.60 -1.98 14.52
CA THR A 34 10.11 -0.76 13.87
C THR A 34 9.28 -0.39 12.64
N LEU A 35 8.94 -1.36 11.79
CA LEU A 35 8.10 -1.13 10.60
C LEU A 35 6.66 -0.80 10.99
N GLU A 36 6.12 -1.43 12.04
CA GLU A 36 4.79 -1.11 12.56
C GLU A 36 4.70 0.34 13.05
N ILE A 37 5.68 0.80 13.81
CA ILE A 37 5.76 2.20 14.27
C ILE A 37 5.90 3.14 13.05
N ALA A 38 6.73 2.78 12.08
CA ALA A 38 6.88 3.55 10.85
C ALA A 38 5.55 3.65 10.07
N GLY A 39 4.83 2.55 9.91
CA GLY A 39 3.50 2.51 9.27
C GLY A 39 2.46 3.34 10.02
N THR A 40 2.49 3.31 11.36
CA THR A 40 1.66 4.18 12.20
C THR A 40 1.92 5.65 11.91
N MET A 41 3.19 6.07 11.89
CA MET A 41 3.55 7.47 11.62
C MET A 41 3.19 7.88 10.18
N THR A 42 3.45 7.00 9.23
CA THR A 42 3.14 7.23 7.81
C THR A 42 1.65 7.43 7.60
N SER A 43 0.83 6.50 8.09
CA SER A 43 -0.63 6.56 7.92
C SER A 43 -1.25 7.80 8.58
N ARG A 44 -0.75 8.22 9.75
CA ARG A 44 -1.19 9.47 10.39
C ARG A 44 -0.86 10.71 9.55
N GLY A 45 0.32 10.75 8.94
CA GLY A 45 0.68 11.84 8.03
C GLY A 45 -0.21 11.88 6.80
N VAL A 46 -0.47 10.73 6.19
CA VAL A 46 -1.37 10.60 5.03
C VAL A 46 -2.80 11.03 5.40
N TYR A 47 -3.33 10.52 6.51
CA TYR A 47 -4.69 10.84 6.95
C TYR A 47 -4.83 12.32 7.33
N ASN A 48 -3.87 12.90 8.03
CA ASN A 48 -3.87 14.34 8.32
C ASN A 48 -3.87 15.20 7.05
N LEU A 49 -3.15 14.78 5.99
CA LEU A 49 -3.26 15.46 4.70
C LEU A 49 -4.68 15.35 4.14
N MET A 50 -5.28 14.15 4.17
CA MET A 50 -6.65 13.92 3.65
C MET A 50 -7.68 14.82 4.34
N GLU A 51 -7.63 14.94 5.67
CA GLU A 51 -8.52 15.80 6.47
C GLU A 51 -8.37 17.29 6.13
N ASN A 52 -7.22 17.69 5.62
CA ASN A 52 -6.91 19.09 5.33
C ASN A 52 -7.01 19.47 3.84
N LEU A 53 -7.34 18.53 2.96
CA LEU A 53 -7.54 18.82 1.53
C LEU A 53 -8.64 19.88 1.32
N LYS A 54 -8.35 20.87 0.46
CA LYS A 54 -9.29 21.95 0.13
C LYS A 54 -9.16 22.31 -1.35
N THR A 55 -10.30 22.57 -1.99
CA THR A 55 -10.32 23.09 -3.37
C THR A 55 -9.43 24.33 -3.49
N GLY A 56 -8.62 24.38 -4.53
CA GLY A 56 -7.66 25.45 -4.79
C GLY A 56 -6.31 25.32 -4.09
N MET A 57 -6.15 24.39 -3.14
CA MET A 57 -4.86 24.09 -2.49
C MET A 57 -3.85 23.57 -3.53
N ARG A 58 -2.60 24.04 -3.46
CA ARG A 58 -1.51 23.55 -4.31
C ARG A 58 -0.93 22.24 -3.74
N GLU A 59 -0.38 21.38 -4.61
CA GLU A 59 0.28 20.14 -4.19
C GLU A 59 1.37 20.39 -3.14
N ILE A 60 2.19 21.45 -3.32
CA ILE A 60 3.24 21.84 -2.35
C ILE A 60 2.66 22.31 -1.01
N GLU A 61 1.50 22.92 -0.98
CA GLU A 61 0.82 23.34 0.25
C GLU A 61 0.23 22.13 0.98
N ALA A 62 -0.35 21.18 0.23
CA ALA A 62 -0.86 19.94 0.78
C ALA A 62 0.25 19.09 1.42
N GLY A 63 1.44 19.06 0.81
CA GLY A 63 2.60 18.38 1.34
C GLY A 63 3.01 18.81 2.76
N ALA A 64 2.69 20.03 3.18
CA ALA A 64 2.94 20.50 4.55
C ALA A 64 2.11 19.77 5.61
N TYR A 65 1.01 19.14 5.24
CA TYR A 65 0.15 18.38 6.15
C TYR A 65 0.60 16.94 6.38
N LEU A 66 1.70 16.48 5.76
CA LEU A 66 2.21 15.11 5.90
C LEU A 66 2.89 14.81 7.25
N LEU A 67 2.93 15.77 8.17
CA LEU A 67 3.54 15.62 9.50
C LEU A 67 4.99 15.12 9.43
N LEU A 68 5.76 15.62 8.46
CA LEU A 68 7.15 15.21 8.25
C LEU A 68 8.01 15.44 9.48
N ASN A 69 8.86 14.48 9.76
CA ASN A 69 9.82 14.52 10.88
C ASN A 69 11.21 14.03 10.44
N ALA A 70 12.14 13.88 11.37
CA ALA A 70 13.52 13.49 11.09
C ALA A 70 13.73 11.99 10.83
N ASN A 71 12.68 11.16 10.76
CA ASN A 71 12.83 9.76 10.41
C ASN A 71 13.18 9.59 8.93
N PRO A 72 13.98 8.57 8.58
CA PRO A 72 14.34 8.29 7.19
C PRO A 72 13.09 7.98 6.35
N LEU A 73 12.98 8.67 5.22
CA LEU A 73 11.96 8.41 4.20
C LEU A 73 12.46 7.35 3.20
N VAL A 74 11.55 6.53 2.69
CA VAL A 74 11.84 5.56 1.61
C VAL A 74 11.98 6.24 0.25
N ALA A 75 11.23 7.32 0.05
CA ALA A 75 11.27 8.21 -1.10
C ALA A 75 10.83 9.60 -0.67
N HIS A 76 11.03 10.61 -1.51
CA HIS A 76 10.41 11.90 -1.27
C HIS A 76 8.88 11.78 -1.27
N PRO A 77 8.17 12.55 -0.43
CA PRO A 77 6.71 12.53 -0.43
C PRO A 77 6.16 12.90 -1.81
N ASN A 78 5.13 12.20 -2.25
CA ASN A 78 4.44 12.56 -3.48
C ASN A 78 3.02 13.05 -3.16
N VAL A 79 2.64 14.17 -3.74
CA VAL A 79 1.28 14.72 -3.72
C VAL A 79 0.98 15.25 -5.10
N ASN A 80 -0.07 14.75 -5.75
CA ASN A 80 -0.39 15.11 -7.12
C ASN A 80 -1.89 15.30 -7.31
N PHE A 81 -2.27 16.35 -8.03
CA PHE A 81 -3.65 16.71 -8.29
C PHE A 81 -4.01 16.67 -9.79
N THR A 82 -3.17 16.03 -10.60
CA THR A 82 -3.40 15.84 -12.03
C THR A 82 -3.18 14.39 -12.45
N LEU A 83 -3.94 13.91 -13.43
CA LEU A 83 -3.72 12.55 -13.98
C LEU A 83 -2.30 12.35 -14.51
N ALA A 84 -1.69 13.38 -15.09
CA ALA A 84 -0.32 13.32 -15.59
C ALA A 84 0.67 13.12 -14.45
N GLY A 85 0.52 13.84 -13.34
CA GLY A 85 1.35 13.69 -12.15
C GLY A 85 1.19 12.30 -11.51
N ILE A 86 -0.05 11.82 -11.36
CA ILE A 86 -0.36 10.49 -10.80
C ILE A 86 0.27 9.39 -11.67
N ARG A 87 0.09 9.45 -12.99
CA ARG A 87 0.63 8.45 -13.93
C ARG A 87 2.15 8.48 -14.07
N GLN A 88 2.80 9.58 -13.72
CA GLN A 88 4.25 9.65 -13.67
C GLN A 88 4.82 8.74 -12.57
N GLY A 89 4.04 8.41 -11.54
CA GLY A 89 4.47 7.71 -10.33
C GLY A 89 5.45 8.54 -9.51
N LEU A 90 5.40 8.49 -8.20
CA LEU A 90 6.32 9.17 -7.27
C LEU A 90 6.73 10.60 -7.67
N ALA A 91 5.84 11.33 -8.36
CA ALA A 91 6.13 12.71 -8.79
C ALA A 91 6.14 13.67 -7.59
N SER A 92 7.17 14.51 -7.50
CA SER A 92 7.24 15.56 -6.48
C SER A 92 6.07 16.51 -6.59
N PRO A 93 5.58 17.07 -5.46
CA PRO A 93 4.56 18.10 -5.44
C PRO A 93 4.95 19.33 -6.27
N LYS A 94 3.98 19.90 -6.99
CA LYS A 94 4.14 21.06 -7.89
C LYS A 94 3.15 22.17 -7.52
N GLU A 95 2.99 23.13 -8.43
CA GLU A 95 2.06 24.25 -8.31
C GLU A 95 0.63 23.91 -8.75
N ASN A 96 0.34 22.66 -9.17
CA ASN A 96 -0.99 22.25 -9.57
C ASN A 96 -1.96 22.42 -8.40
N ARG A 97 -3.20 22.82 -8.72
CA ARG A 97 -4.22 23.05 -7.70
C ARG A 97 -5.26 21.95 -7.70
N LEU A 98 -5.70 21.59 -6.50
CA LEU A 98 -6.79 20.64 -6.31
C LEU A 98 -8.10 21.23 -6.81
N GLU A 99 -8.76 20.54 -7.72
CA GLU A 99 -10.07 20.89 -8.23
C GLU A 99 -11.13 19.91 -7.67
N PHE A 100 -12.29 20.46 -7.30
CA PHE A 100 -13.39 19.63 -6.84
C PHE A 100 -13.90 18.72 -7.97
N GLY A 101 -14.20 17.47 -7.66
CA GLY A 101 -14.58 16.47 -8.65
C GLY A 101 -13.43 15.92 -9.49
N SER A 102 -12.18 16.34 -9.23
CA SER A 102 -10.98 15.89 -9.93
C SER A 102 -10.15 14.91 -9.10
N VAL A 103 -9.04 14.47 -9.68
CA VAL A 103 -8.16 13.48 -9.08
C VAL A 103 -7.24 14.05 -8.00
N TRP A 104 -6.86 13.21 -7.06
CA TRP A 104 -5.81 13.48 -6.09
C TRP A 104 -5.01 12.20 -5.81
N ASN A 105 -3.80 12.38 -5.33
CA ASN A 105 -2.92 11.30 -4.90
C ASN A 105 -1.98 11.78 -3.80
N VAL A 106 -1.68 10.89 -2.87
CA VAL A 106 -0.63 11.04 -1.87
C VAL A 106 0.12 9.74 -1.68
N GLY A 107 1.41 9.83 -1.46
CA GLY A 107 2.28 8.74 -1.02
C GLY A 107 3.33 9.26 -0.06
N LEU A 108 3.50 8.57 1.06
CA LEU A 108 4.50 8.82 2.09
C LEU A 108 5.00 7.47 2.60
N GLY A 109 6.27 7.36 2.96
CA GLY A 109 6.80 6.17 3.59
C GLY A 109 7.99 6.45 4.48
N TYR A 110 7.91 5.98 5.72
CA TYR A 110 9.05 5.90 6.63
C TYR A 110 9.57 4.47 6.69
N ARG A 111 10.89 4.27 6.56
CA ARG A 111 11.56 2.99 6.79
C ARG A 111 10.87 1.78 6.12
N GLY A 112 10.54 1.87 4.84
CA GLY A 112 9.89 0.77 4.11
C GLY A 112 8.38 0.62 4.32
N ALA A 113 7.78 1.34 5.25
CA ALA A 113 6.34 1.30 5.49
C ALA A 113 5.64 2.42 4.70
N MET A 114 5.50 2.25 3.40
CA MET A 114 4.80 3.20 2.54
C MET A 114 3.28 3.07 2.68
N VAL A 115 2.60 4.20 2.59
CA VAL A 115 1.15 4.31 2.51
C VAL A 115 0.83 5.25 1.36
N ALA A 116 0.02 4.79 0.42
CA ALA A 116 -0.49 5.62 -0.67
C ALA A 116 -2.01 5.61 -0.73
N ARG A 117 -2.57 6.73 -1.15
CA ARG A 117 -4.01 6.90 -1.40
C ARG A 117 -4.22 7.71 -2.67
N THR A 118 -5.08 7.20 -3.54
CA THR A 118 -5.42 7.86 -4.81
C THR A 118 -6.90 7.70 -5.08
N GLY A 119 -7.54 8.76 -5.57
CA GLY A 119 -8.95 8.72 -5.93
C GLY A 119 -9.44 10.04 -6.49
N VAL A 120 -10.73 10.35 -6.27
CA VAL A 120 -11.37 11.59 -6.67
C VAL A 120 -11.70 12.44 -5.44
N TYR A 121 -11.38 13.73 -5.50
CA TYR A 121 -11.73 14.70 -4.48
C TYR A 121 -13.15 15.23 -4.73
N ALA A 122 -14.14 14.53 -4.21
CA ALA A 122 -15.56 14.85 -4.25
C ALA A 122 -16.21 14.38 -2.94
N ALA A 123 -17.39 14.82 -2.58
CA ALA A 123 -18.15 14.31 -1.45
C ALA A 123 -19.16 13.22 -1.87
N SER A 124 -19.41 13.06 -3.17
CA SER A 124 -20.30 12.02 -3.70
C SER A 124 -20.06 11.78 -5.20
N GLU A 125 -20.60 10.69 -5.72
CA GLU A 125 -20.56 10.37 -7.15
C GLU A 125 -21.18 11.48 -8.03
N LYS A 126 -22.18 12.20 -7.52
CA LYS A 126 -22.86 13.26 -8.27
C LYS A 126 -21.97 14.45 -8.60
N GLU A 127 -20.93 14.66 -7.78
CA GLU A 127 -20.02 15.80 -7.85
C GLU A 127 -18.74 15.51 -8.65
N VAL A 128 -18.57 14.27 -9.08
CA VAL A 128 -17.43 13.85 -9.91
C VAL A 128 -17.56 14.49 -11.29
N LYS A 129 -16.43 14.93 -11.87
CA LYS A 129 -16.39 15.47 -13.24
C LYS A 129 -17.02 14.51 -14.24
N ALA A 130 -17.69 15.04 -15.26
CA ALA A 130 -18.46 14.25 -16.22
C ALA A 130 -17.65 13.13 -16.88
N GLU A 131 -16.38 13.39 -17.20
CA GLU A 131 -15.46 12.42 -17.79
C GLU A 131 -15.09 11.26 -16.83
N TYR A 132 -15.33 11.39 -15.52
CA TYR A 132 -15.00 10.40 -14.50
C TYR A 132 -16.21 9.67 -13.91
N LYS A 133 -17.44 9.93 -14.40
CA LYS A 133 -18.70 9.37 -13.86
C LYS A 133 -18.71 7.82 -13.78
N ALA A 134 -17.98 7.14 -14.64
CA ALA A 134 -17.91 5.68 -14.63
C ALA A 134 -16.86 5.12 -13.62
N VAL A 135 -16.22 5.97 -12.82
CA VAL A 135 -15.14 5.53 -11.92
C VAL A 135 -15.62 4.55 -10.85
N TRP A 136 -16.84 4.74 -10.33
CA TRP A 136 -17.42 3.84 -9.34
C TRP A 136 -17.48 2.39 -9.84
N GLU A 137 -18.21 2.16 -10.93
CA GLU A 137 -18.45 0.82 -11.46
C GLU A 137 -17.21 0.20 -12.12
N LYS A 138 -16.42 1.02 -12.84
CA LYS A 138 -15.33 0.51 -13.68
C LYS A 138 -13.97 0.49 -13.01
N ALA A 139 -13.78 1.25 -11.92
CA ALA A 139 -12.53 1.30 -11.20
C ALA A 139 -12.69 0.94 -9.71
N TYR A 140 -13.51 1.65 -8.96
CA TYR A 140 -13.56 1.53 -7.50
C TYR A 140 -14.04 0.16 -7.03
N VAL A 141 -15.22 -0.28 -7.48
CA VAL A 141 -15.78 -1.58 -7.08
C VAL A 141 -14.86 -2.76 -7.45
N PRO A 142 -14.40 -2.92 -8.71
CA PRO A 142 -13.51 -4.04 -9.04
C PRO A 142 -12.14 -3.91 -8.36
N TYR A 143 -11.62 -2.70 -8.16
CA TYR A 143 -10.37 -2.50 -7.43
C TYR A 143 -10.47 -2.96 -5.96
N PHE A 144 -11.50 -2.49 -5.24
CA PHE A 144 -11.72 -2.86 -3.85
C PHE A 144 -11.87 -4.38 -3.68
N LYS A 145 -12.59 -5.04 -4.60
CA LYS A 145 -12.68 -6.51 -4.63
C LYS A 145 -11.32 -7.18 -4.82
N CYS A 146 -10.48 -6.67 -5.73
CA CYS A 146 -9.11 -7.20 -5.90
C CYS A 146 -8.29 -7.07 -4.62
N MET A 147 -8.35 -5.91 -3.96
CA MET A 147 -7.64 -5.65 -2.71
C MET A 147 -8.16 -6.55 -1.58
N ALA A 148 -9.46 -6.68 -1.40
CA ALA A 148 -10.05 -7.53 -0.38
C ALA A 148 -9.66 -9.01 -0.57
N ILE A 149 -9.76 -9.54 -1.79
CA ILE A 149 -9.33 -10.90 -2.14
C ILE A 149 -7.83 -11.08 -1.87
N TRP A 150 -7.01 -10.07 -2.15
CA TRP A 150 -5.60 -10.10 -1.85
C TRP A 150 -5.37 -10.32 -0.34
N TYR A 151 -5.97 -9.50 0.51
CA TYR A 151 -5.85 -9.62 1.96
C TYR A 151 -6.37 -10.96 2.50
N GLU A 152 -7.49 -11.46 1.99
CA GLU A 152 -8.09 -12.72 2.45
C GLU A 152 -7.31 -13.97 2.02
N ASN A 153 -6.50 -13.87 0.97
CA ASN A 153 -5.72 -15.01 0.45
C ASN A 153 -4.23 -14.95 0.82
N VAL A 154 -3.75 -13.87 1.41
CA VAL A 154 -2.39 -13.78 1.93
C VAL A 154 -2.31 -14.52 3.27
N ALA A 155 -1.46 -15.55 3.34
CA ALA A 155 -1.20 -16.31 4.54
C ALA A 155 0.16 -17.04 4.41
N ILE A 156 0.75 -17.44 5.53
CA ILE A 156 1.96 -18.27 5.56
C ILE A 156 1.71 -19.56 4.75
N GLY A 157 2.65 -19.89 3.87
CA GLY A 157 2.59 -21.06 2.98
C GLY A 157 1.87 -20.80 1.64
N THR A 158 1.08 -19.74 1.52
CA THR A 158 0.49 -19.32 0.23
C THR A 158 1.56 -18.70 -0.66
N THR A 159 1.41 -18.81 -1.98
CA THR A 159 2.31 -18.14 -2.93
C THR A 159 1.67 -16.89 -3.52
N GLY A 160 2.46 -15.86 -3.83
CA GLY A 160 1.96 -14.68 -4.52
C GLY A 160 1.26 -15.02 -5.83
N LYS A 161 1.75 -16.02 -6.57
CA LYS A 161 1.07 -16.57 -7.76
C LYS A 161 -0.38 -16.96 -7.48
N ARG A 162 -0.63 -17.73 -6.39
CA ARG A 162 -1.97 -18.19 -6.04
C ARG A 162 -2.91 -17.03 -5.72
N VAL A 163 -2.42 -16.01 -5.02
CA VAL A 163 -3.19 -14.80 -4.73
C VAL A 163 -3.62 -14.12 -6.02
N VAL A 164 -2.68 -13.92 -6.96
CA VAL A 164 -2.95 -13.30 -8.27
C VAL A 164 -3.94 -14.13 -9.09
N GLU A 165 -3.77 -15.46 -9.15
CA GLU A 165 -4.69 -16.37 -9.84
C GLU A 165 -6.12 -16.29 -9.25
N THR A 166 -6.24 -16.17 -7.93
CA THR A 166 -7.54 -16.02 -7.26
C THR A 166 -8.20 -14.69 -7.65
N ILE A 167 -7.46 -13.58 -7.60
CA ILE A 167 -7.96 -12.27 -8.04
C ILE A 167 -8.45 -12.35 -9.49
N GLN A 168 -7.66 -12.94 -10.40
CA GLN A 168 -8.00 -13.04 -11.82
C GLN A 168 -9.24 -13.89 -12.09
N ARG A 169 -9.46 -14.92 -11.28
CA ARG A 169 -10.63 -15.78 -11.38
C ARG A 169 -11.89 -15.11 -10.85
N GLU A 170 -11.80 -14.44 -9.69
CA GLU A 170 -12.96 -13.94 -8.97
C GLU A 170 -13.36 -12.52 -9.38
N VAL A 171 -12.42 -11.74 -9.92
CA VAL A 171 -12.66 -10.38 -10.44
C VAL A 171 -12.23 -10.30 -11.91
N PRO A 172 -12.98 -10.87 -12.87
CA PRO A 172 -12.61 -10.81 -14.29
C PRO A 172 -12.40 -9.38 -14.83
N GLN A 173 -13.04 -8.39 -14.19
CA GLN A 173 -12.92 -6.97 -14.49
C GLN A 173 -11.52 -6.40 -14.19
N TYR A 174 -10.66 -7.11 -13.43
CA TYR A 174 -9.29 -6.67 -13.14
C TYR A 174 -8.51 -6.28 -14.41
N LYS A 175 -8.81 -6.94 -15.55
CA LYS A 175 -8.21 -6.67 -16.87
C LYS A 175 -8.41 -5.21 -17.32
N ASN A 176 -9.49 -4.59 -16.89
CA ASN A 176 -9.85 -3.23 -17.26
C ASN A 176 -9.25 -2.19 -16.31
N LEU A 177 -8.68 -2.63 -15.20
CA LEU A 177 -8.08 -1.76 -14.19
C LEU A 177 -6.72 -1.19 -14.62
N GLY A 178 -6.10 -1.75 -15.67
CA GLY A 178 -4.77 -1.31 -16.10
C GLY A 178 -3.73 -1.43 -14.97
N ILE A 179 -3.70 -2.58 -14.28
CA ILE A 179 -2.78 -2.81 -13.17
C ILE A 179 -1.34 -2.67 -13.66
N ALA A 180 -0.60 -1.77 -13.03
CA ALA A 180 0.81 -1.56 -13.27
C ALA A 180 1.65 -2.48 -12.36
N LEU A 181 2.86 -2.82 -12.81
CA LEU A 181 3.85 -3.64 -12.10
C LEU A 181 3.31 -5.03 -11.70
N ASN A 182 2.84 -5.19 -10.46
CA ASN A 182 2.31 -6.43 -9.90
C ASN A 182 1.22 -6.14 -8.85
N PHE A 183 0.86 -7.13 -8.03
CA PHE A 183 -0.17 -7.00 -7.00
C PHE A 183 0.42 -6.84 -5.60
N GLY A 184 1.67 -6.42 -5.49
CA GLY A 184 2.37 -6.22 -4.22
C GLY A 184 3.76 -6.84 -4.23
N HIS A 185 4.54 -6.54 -3.20
CA HIS A 185 5.96 -6.87 -3.15
C HIS A 185 6.45 -7.09 -1.73
N LEU A 186 7.66 -7.63 -1.60
CA LEU A 186 8.40 -7.73 -0.36
C LEU A 186 9.02 -6.37 -0.03
N SER A 187 8.95 -5.95 1.22
CA SER A 187 9.56 -4.74 1.75
C SER A 187 10.52 -5.04 2.91
N HIS A 188 11.32 -4.05 3.27
CA HIS A 188 12.18 -4.06 4.46
C HIS A 188 12.32 -2.62 4.95
N SER A 189 13.52 -2.14 5.30
CA SER A 189 13.78 -0.72 5.53
C SER A 189 13.72 0.11 4.24
N GLU A 190 13.86 -0.54 3.10
CA GLU A 190 13.51 -0.04 1.77
C GLU A 190 12.10 -0.48 1.41
N GLU A 191 11.39 0.37 0.68
CA GLU A 191 10.02 0.12 0.28
C GLU A 191 9.90 -1.13 -0.61
N TRP A 192 10.83 -1.37 -1.53
CA TRP A 192 10.79 -2.48 -2.48
C TRP A 192 12.06 -3.32 -2.46
N THR A 193 11.94 -4.62 -2.17
CA THR A 193 13.07 -5.57 -2.23
C THR A 193 12.90 -6.67 -3.28
N ASP A 194 11.70 -7.25 -3.45
CA ASP A 194 11.38 -8.23 -4.50
C ASP A 194 9.87 -8.24 -4.79
N GLY A 195 9.49 -8.35 -6.07
CA GLY A 195 8.10 -8.54 -6.50
C GLY A 195 7.63 -9.98 -6.29
N LEU A 196 6.80 -10.22 -5.28
CA LEU A 196 6.30 -11.56 -4.94
C LEU A 196 5.00 -11.94 -5.64
N PHE A 197 4.12 -10.96 -5.86
CA PHE A 197 2.75 -11.22 -6.31
C PHE A 197 2.63 -11.15 -7.85
N THR A 198 3.27 -12.11 -8.51
CA THR A 198 3.23 -12.31 -9.96
C THR A 198 2.89 -13.76 -10.31
N LEU A 199 2.50 -14.02 -11.56
CA LEU A 199 2.17 -15.38 -12.02
C LEU A 199 3.38 -16.31 -12.10
N GLU A 200 4.59 -15.77 -12.13
CA GLU A 200 5.85 -16.51 -12.24
C GLU A 200 6.41 -16.91 -10.87
N LYS A 201 6.14 -16.13 -9.84
CA LYS A 201 6.70 -16.34 -8.50
C LYS A 201 5.94 -17.41 -7.71
N LYS A 202 6.60 -18.51 -7.41
CA LYS A 202 6.09 -19.67 -6.65
C LYS A 202 6.70 -19.78 -5.25
N ILE A 203 7.31 -18.71 -4.76
CA ILE A 203 7.91 -18.67 -3.44
C ILE A 203 6.79 -18.62 -2.40
N PRO A 204 6.72 -19.58 -1.45
CA PRO A 204 5.76 -19.51 -0.36
C PRO A 204 6.04 -18.31 0.53
N LEU A 205 4.99 -17.62 0.94
CA LEU A 205 5.06 -16.59 1.96
C LEU A 205 5.44 -17.21 3.30
N GLN A 206 6.31 -16.56 4.05
CA GLN A 206 6.90 -17.08 5.29
C GLN A 206 6.68 -16.14 6.47
N SER A 207 6.80 -16.70 7.68
CA SER A 207 6.84 -15.89 8.90
C SER A 207 8.05 -14.94 8.86
N GLY A 208 7.86 -13.72 9.32
CA GLY A 208 8.88 -12.65 9.27
C GLY A 208 8.89 -11.83 7.97
N MET A 209 8.16 -12.23 6.93
CA MET A 209 8.07 -11.41 5.71
C MET A 209 7.25 -10.15 5.95
N ALA A 210 7.84 -8.99 5.65
CA ALA A 210 7.10 -7.74 5.50
C ALA A 210 6.77 -7.53 4.02
N ILE A 211 5.50 -7.23 3.74
CA ILE A 211 4.96 -7.10 2.37
C ILE A 211 4.07 -5.87 2.26
N GLN A 212 3.98 -5.34 1.05
CA GLN A 212 3.04 -4.27 0.70
C GLN A 212 1.89 -4.83 -0.13
N CYS A 213 0.65 -4.48 0.24
CA CYS A 213 -0.48 -4.57 -0.68
C CYS A 213 -0.39 -3.36 -1.60
N ASP A 214 0.31 -3.51 -2.71
CA ASP A 214 0.57 -2.42 -3.67
C ASP A 214 -0.08 -2.75 -5.02
N ILE A 215 -1.35 -2.39 -5.16
CA ILE A 215 -2.12 -2.58 -6.38
C ILE A 215 -2.33 -1.22 -7.04
N ILE A 216 -1.51 -0.90 -8.03
CA ILE A 216 -1.59 0.37 -8.77
C ILE A 216 -2.51 0.21 -9.97
N SER A 217 -3.68 0.84 -9.94
CA SER A 217 -4.66 0.79 -11.02
C SER A 217 -4.63 2.08 -11.85
N ASN A 218 -4.54 1.93 -13.17
CA ASN A 218 -4.58 3.03 -14.15
C ASN A 218 -5.56 2.71 -15.29
N PRO A 219 -6.88 2.67 -15.03
CA PRO A 219 -7.87 2.31 -16.03
C PRO A 219 -7.89 3.36 -17.16
N PRO A 220 -8.03 2.92 -18.44
CA PRO A 220 -8.07 3.84 -19.56
C PRO A 220 -9.19 4.89 -19.44
N GLY A 221 -8.82 6.18 -19.53
CA GLY A 221 -9.77 7.29 -19.51
C GLY A 221 -10.41 7.60 -18.16
N LEU A 222 -10.03 6.89 -17.09
CA LEU A 222 -10.56 7.12 -15.74
C LEU A 222 -9.42 7.44 -14.74
N PRO A 223 -9.76 8.03 -13.60
CA PRO A 223 -8.85 8.12 -12.46
C PRO A 223 -8.33 6.76 -12.06
N GLY A 224 -7.03 6.69 -11.75
CA GLY A 224 -6.44 5.53 -11.11
C GLY A 224 -6.90 5.36 -9.66
N VAL A 225 -6.69 4.18 -9.12
CA VAL A 225 -6.87 3.86 -7.71
C VAL A 225 -5.58 3.22 -7.20
N HIS A 226 -5.12 3.67 -6.06
CA HIS A 226 -3.96 3.12 -5.41
C HIS A 226 -4.15 3.23 -3.91
N ILE A 227 -4.35 2.09 -3.27
CA ILE A 227 -4.44 1.93 -1.82
C ILE A 227 -3.28 1.02 -1.44
N GLU A 228 -2.23 1.60 -0.92
CA GLU A 228 -1.03 0.88 -0.52
C GLU A 228 -0.86 0.92 0.99
N ASP A 229 -0.63 -0.23 1.58
CA ASP A 229 -0.36 -0.39 3.00
C ASP A 229 0.57 -1.58 3.25
N GLY A 230 1.53 -1.39 4.16
CA GLY A 230 2.43 -2.43 4.61
C GLY A 230 1.83 -3.32 5.70
N LEU A 231 2.25 -4.57 5.71
CA LEU A 231 1.94 -5.55 6.75
C LEU A 231 3.09 -6.56 6.90
N ALA A 232 3.07 -7.34 7.95
CA ALA A 232 3.91 -8.53 8.05
C ALA A 232 3.10 -9.82 8.19
N LEU A 233 3.77 -10.93 7.92
CA LEU A 233 3.29 -12.26 8.24
C LEU A 233 4.07 -12.80 9.43
N ALA A 234 3.37 -13.30 10.44
CA ALA A 234 3.99 -13.88 11.63
C ALA A 234 3.25 -15.14 12.08
N ASP A 235 3.99 -16.22 12.30
CA ASP A 235 3.47 -17.41 12.94
C ASP A 235 3.19 -17.19 14.45
N ALA A 236 2.72 -18.22 15.13
CA ALA A 236 2.34 -18.10 16.54
C ALA A 236 3.52 -17.75 17.47
N GLU A 237 4.73 -18.22 17.15
CA GLU A 237 5.94 -17.96 17.92
C GLU A 237 6.34 -16.48 17.80
N LEU A 238 6.48 -15.98 16.58
CA LEU A 238 6.87 -14.60 16.31
C LEU A 238 5.79 -13.60 16.83
N ARG A 239 4.49 -13.95 16.72
CA ARG A 239 3.41 -13.15 17.34
C ARG A 239 3.54 -13.11 18.87
N GLY A 240 3.85 -14.24 19.50
CA GLY A 240 4.07 -14.31 20.94
C GLY A 240 5.25 -13.47 21.40
N GLU A 241 6.34 -13.49 20.65
CA GLU A 241 7.53 -12.69 20.90
C GLU A 241 7.24 -11.18 20.76
N LEU A 242 6.59 -10.78 19.65
CA LEU A 242 6.20 -9.39 19.41
C LEU A 242 5.27 -8.86 20.51
N LYS A 243 4.30 -9.65 20.93
CA LYS A 243 3.37 -9.30 22.01
C LYS A 243 4.09 -9.11 23.34
N ALA A 244 5.06 -9.98 23.65
CA ALA A 244 5.81 -9.91 24.90
C ALA A 244 6.78 -8.73 24.94
N LYS A 245 7.51 -8.47 23.86
CA LYS A 245 8.54 -7.43 23.77
C LYS A 245 7.97 -6.04 23.47
N PHE A 246 6.92 -5.96 22.65
CA PHE A 246 6.36 -4.72 22.10
C PHE A 246 4.82 -4.65 22.27
N PRO A 247 4.30 -4.66 23.52
CA PRO A 247 2.87 -4.74 23.78
C PRO A 247 2.05 -3.58 23.18
N ALA A 248 2.63 -2.38 23.08
CA ALA A 248 1.93 -1.23 22.47
C ALA A 248 1.77 -1.38 20.93
N SER A 249 2.78 -1.91 20.24
CA SER A 249 2.67 -2.26 18.81
C SER A 249 1.67 -3.39 18.61
N TRP A 250 1.70 -4.40 19.46
CA TRP A 250 0.76 -5.52 19.40
C TRP A 250 -0.69 -5.07 19.57
N GLN A 251 -0.97 -4.16 20.52
CA GLN A 251 -2.30 -3.60 20.71
C GLN A 251 -2.83 -2.91 19.45
N ARG A 252 -2.02 -2.07 18.80
CA ARG A 252 -2.42 -1.41 17.54
C ARG A 252 -2.67 -2.41 16.42
N ILE A 253 -1.86 -3.47 16.33
CA ILE A 253 -2.06 -4.56 15.36
C ILE A 253 -3.41 -5.24 15.59
N GLU A 254 -3.75 -5.61 16.83
CA GLU A 254 -5.04 -6.23 17.16
C GLU A 254 -6.23 -5.30 16.83
N GLU A 255 -6.10 -4.00 17.10
CA GLU A 255 -7.12 -3.00 16.77
C GLU A 255 -7.33 -2.89 15.25
N ARG A 256 -6.26 -2.88 14.46
CA ARG A 256 -6.32 -2.85 12.98
C ARG A 256 -6.88 -4.14 12.39
N GLN A 257 -6.50 -5.29 12.92
CA GLN A 257 -7.08 -6.58 12.52
C GLN A 257 -8.59 -6.60 12.76
N ARG A 258 -9.05 -6.07 13.88
CA ARG A 258 -10.48 -5.94 14.20
C ARG A 258 -11.17 -4.98 13.25
N MET A 259 -10.61 -3.81 13.01
CA MET A 259 -11.12 -2.83 12.05
C MET A 259 -11.28 -3.45 10.65
N MET A 260 -10.27 -4.17 10.15
CA MET A 260 -10.35 -4.82 8.85
C MET A 260 -11.48 -5.86 8.78
N ARG A 261 -11.67 -6.67 9.84
CA ARG A 261 -12.73 -7.70 9.85
C ARG A 261 -14.12 -7.12 10.11
N GLU A 262 -14.26 -6.24 11.10
CA GLU A 262 -15.58 -5.79 11.58
C GLU A 262 -16.12 -4.57 10.81
N MET A 263 -15.24 -3.66 10.35
CA MET A 263 -15.67 -2.46 9.63
C MET A 263 -15.57 -2.65 8.11
N LEU A 264 -14.47 -3.26 7.61
CA LEU A 264 -14.28 -3.41 6.16
C LEU A 264 -14.84 -4.73 5.62
N GLY A 265 -15.22 -5.67 6.48
CA GLY A 265 -15.68 -7.00 6.07
C GLY A 265 -14.59 -7.89 5.48
N ILE A 266 -13.32 -7.53 5.59
CA ILE A 266 -12.18 -8.28 5.01
C ILE A 266 -11.69 -9.30 6.04
N ASN A 267 -11.92 -10.60 5.76
CA ASN A 267 -11.60 -11.68 6.68
C ASN A 267 -10.13 -12.11 6.58
N ILE A 268 -9.23 -11.31 7.14
CA ILE A 268 -7.80 -11.58 7.14
C ILE A 268 -7.39 -12.74 8.05
N SER A 269 -6.32 -13.49 7.67
CA SER A 269 -5.67 -14.48 8.52
C SER A 269 -5.13 -13.85 9.81
N ALA A 270 -5.05 -14.65 10.87
CA ALA A 270 -4.39 -14.25 12.11
C ALA A 270 -2.88 -13.99 11.95
N ASP A 271 -2.29 -14.52 10.88
CA ASP A 271 -0.86 -14.31 10.58
C ASP A 271 -0.55 -12.91 10.06
N ILE A 272 -1.57 -12.17 9.58
CA ILE A 272 -1.41 -10.82 9.04
C ILE A 272 -1.32 -9.81 10.18
N LEU A 273 -0.21 -9.06 10.23
CA LEU A 273 0.06 -7.97 11.16
C LEU A 273 0.01 -6.62 10.42
N PRO A 274 -1.13 -5.90 10.41
CA PRO A 274 -1.27 -4.62 9.75
C PRO A 274 -0.39 -3.52 10.37
N PHE A 275 0.26 -2.67 9.55
CA PHE A 275 1.13 -1.60 10.00
C PHE A 275 0.51 -0.20 9.96
N SER A 276 -0.53 -0.02 9.15
CA SER A 276 -1.18 1.28 8.90
C SER A 276 -2.45 1.44 9.73
N ASP A 277 -2.66 2.61 10.34
CA ASP A 277 -3.91 2.94 11.06
C ASP A 277 -5.12 3.00 10.10
N ILE A 278 -4.88 3.10 8.80
CA ILE A 278 -5.89 3.08 7.73
C ILE A 278 -5.71 1.87 6.79
N GLN A 279 -5.27 0.73 7.32
CA GLN A 279 -5.00 -0.49 6.55
C GLN A 279 -6.20 -0.93 5.71
N GLY A 280 -6.05 -0.92 4.38
CA GLY A 280 -7.11 -1.29 3.45
C GLY A 280 -8.30 -0.32 3.39
N VAL A 281 -8.24 0.78 4.11
CA VAL A 281 -9.31 1.79 4.11
C VAL A 281 -9.30 2.55 2.78
N PHE A 282 -10.41 2.50 2.10
CA PHE A 282 -10.64 3.23 0.85
C PHE A 282 -11.84 4.18 1.01
N HIS A 283 -11.55 5.47 1.03
CA HIS A 283 -12.56 6.53 0.92
C HIS A 283 -12.82 6.77 -0.58
N PRO A 284 -13.97 6.37 -1.12
CA PRO A 284 -14.24 6.53 -2.56
C PRO A 284 -14.29 8.01 -2.97
N TRP A 285 -14.67 8.86 -2.03
CA TRP A 285 -14.79 10.30 -2.21
C TRP A 285 -13.98 11.03 -1.14
N ALA A 286 -12.84 11.60 -1.51
CA ALA A 286 -11.88 12.12 -0.53
C ALA A 286 -12.32 13.43 0.17
N ALA A 287 -13.42 14.04 -0.22
CA ALA A 287 -14.06 15.12 0.55
C ALA A 287 -15.14 14.61 1.52
N ASP A 288 -15.33 13.29 1.59
CA ASP A 288 -16.19 12.59 2.55
C ASP A 288 -15.35 11.48 3.20
N LEU A 289 -14.81 11.75 4.37
CA LEU A 289 -14.00 10.79 5.12
C LEU A 289 -14.82 9.99 6.16
N GLU A 290 -16.12 10.21 6.23
CA GLU A 290 -17.02 9.45 7.11
C GLU A 290 -17.42 8.10 6.50
N HIS A 291 -17.36 7.98 5.16
CA HIS A 291 -17.73 6.77 4.44
C HIS A 291 -16.53 6.07 3.81
N VAL A 292 -16.48 4.76 3.97
CA VAL A 292 -15.46 3.87 3.41
C VAL A 292 -16.11 2.73 2.63
N MET A 293 -15.35 2.14 1.71
CA MET A 293 -15.79 0.92 1.05
C MET A 293 -15.63 -0.27 2.01
N ALA A 294 -16.63 -1.16 2.03
CA ALA A 294 -16.64 -2.40 2.78
C ALA A 294 -17.26 -3.54 1.96
N LEU A 295 -16.94 -4.78 2.31
CA LEU A 295 -17.66 -5.98 1.83
C LEU A 295 -18.95 -6.13 2.63
N GLU A 296 -20.02 -6.65 1.98
CA GLU A 296 -21.30 -6.99 2.63
C GLU A 296 -21.21 -8.32 3.38
#